data_be6059cdd833421063dd00652166680f
#
_entry.id   be6059cdd833421063dd00652166680f
#
_cell.length_a   1.000
_cell.length_b   1.000
_cell.length_c   1.000
_cell.angle_alpha   90.00
_cell.angle_beta   90.00
_cell.angle_gamma   90.00
#
_symmetry.space_group_name_H-M   'P 1'
#
loop_
_entity.id
_entity.type
_entity.pdbx_description
1 polymer ?
#
loop_
_entity_poly.entity_id
_entity_poly.type
_entity_poly.pdbx_seq_one_letter_code
_entity_poly.pdbx_strand_id
1 'polypeptide(L)'
;MSIITIYQAASGEGQELAEAVAEALGYRCVGREVVFEASRRYGIPEAKLNEIVEKGPHWWEHLLEDLQRYRMALQATLCELAQDAKLVYHGHVGHELLPGIGHVLKVLLTAPIEFRVEQVCARQNLNEAAARSYIEELDRARSRRLTAMFGADWRDPNRYDLIINMGKMRRESAKRVIIEAAKLEEYRPTPGSTQAFNDLALGSRVHATLFAAPNLRGLALELRAEDGHIYVKGKVAQGSEDRLVKVVKRIPGVTQVTSDLYSPPPEGFLQI
;
A
#
# COMPACT_ATOMS: atom_id res chain seq x y z
N MET A 1 0.66 -17.97 11.47
CA MET A 1 -0.25 -17.13 10.67
C MET A 1 0.60 -16.01 10.12
N SER A 2 0.42 -15.61 8.86
CA SER A 2 1.24 -14.57 8.23
C SER A 2 0.38 -13.74 7.27
N ILE A 3 0.83 -12.54 6.94
CA ILE A 3 0.28 -11.76 5.84
C ILE A 3 1.18 -12.03 4.63
N ILE A 4 0.59 -12.30 3.48
CA ILE A 4 1.34 -12.54 2.24
C ILE A 4 0.99 -11.44 1.25
N THR A 5 1.98 -10.75 0.72
CA THR A 5 1.80 -9.80 -0.37
C THR A 5 2.41 -10.36 -1.65
N ILE A 6 1.62 -10.44 -2.71
CA ILE A 6 2.07 -10.94 -4.01
C ILE A 6 2.04 -9.80 -5.02
N TYR A 7 3.22 -9.36 -5.45
CA TYR A 7 3.39 -8.42 -6.54
C TYR A 7 3.73 -9.17 -7.83
N GLN A 8 3.12 -8.80 -8.93
CA GLN A 8 3.34 -9.44 -10.21
C GLN A 8 3.79 -8.47 -11.29
N ALA A 9 4.92 -8.77 -11.95
CA ALA A 9 5.21 -8.21 -13.26
C ALA A 9 4.17 -8.75 -14.28
N ALA A 10 3.61 -7.88 -15.13
CA ALA A 10 2.47 -8.19 -16.01
C ALA A 10 2.56 -9.56 -16.73
N SER A 11 1.66 -10.48 -16.41
CA SER A 11 1.42 -11.72 -17.16
C SER A 11 0.13 -12.45 -16.77
N GLY A 12 -0.64 -11.95 -15.80
CA GLY A 12 -2.04 -12.36 -15.58
C GLY A 12 -2.31 -13.56 -14.67
N GLU A 13 -1.35 -14.35 -14.24
CA GLU A 13 -1.59 -15.53 -13.37
C GLU A 13 -1.51 -15.24 -11.86
N GLY A 14 -1.12 -14.04 -11.47
CA GLY A 14 -0.87 -13.71 -10.07
C GLY A 14 -2.12 -13.68 -9.21
N GLN A 15 -3.26 -13.30 -9.76
CA GLN A 15 -4.52 -13.33 -9.02
C GLN A 15 -4.93 -14.77 -8.73
N GLU A 16 -4.94 -15.62 -9.74
CA GLU A 16 -5.29 -17.05 -9.61
C GLU A 16 -4.35 -17.77 -8.64
N LEU A 17 -3.05 -17.42 -8.67
CA LEU A 17 -2.07 -17.96 -7.72
C LEU A 17 -2.35 -17.48 -6.29
N ALA A 18 -2.65 -16.19 -6.11
CA ALA A 18 -2.97 -15.61 -4.80
C ALA A 18 -4.23 -16.25 -4.20
N GLU A 19 -5.28 -16.43 -5.01
CA GLU A 19 -6.52 -17.11 -4.61
C GLU A 19 -6.24 -18.56 -4.21
N ALA A 20 -5.46 -19.31 -5.00
CA ALA A 20 -5.09 -20.69 -4.69
C ALA A 20 -4.21 -20.82 -3.43
N VAL A 21 -3.33 -19.85 -3.16
CA VAL A 21 -2.54 -19.80 -1.92
C VAL A 21 -3.43 -19.52 -0.72
N ALA A 22 -4.35 -18.55 -0.86
CA ALA A 22 -5.26 -18.16 0.21
C ALA A 22 -6.21 -19.32 0.58
N GLU A 23 -6.80 -19.97 -0.42
CA GLU A 23 -7.65 -21.14 -0.22
C GLU A 23 -6.92 -22.26 0.53
N ALA A 24 -5.70 -22.60 0.10
CA ALA A 24 -4.92 -23.68 0.71
C ALA A 24 -4.50 -23.37 2.17
N LEU A 25 -4.36 -22.10 2.54
CA LEU A 25 -4.03 -21.66 3.90
C LEU A 25 -5.26 -21.35 4.77
N GLY A 26 -6.46 -21.31 4.17
CA GLY A 26 -7.66 -20.81 4.84
C GLY A 26 -7.57 -19.30 5.15
N TYR A 27 -6.92 -18.52 4.28
CA TYR A 27 -6.74 -17.09 4.39
C TYR A 27 -7.73 -16.35 3.49
N ARG A 28 -8.00 -15.10 3.83
CA ARG A 28 -8.74 -14.20 2.95
C ARG A 28 -7.82 -13.74 1.81
N CYS A 29 -8.30 -13.81 0.55
CA CYS A 29 -7.64 -13.18 -0.59
C CYS A 29 -8.28 -11.82 -0.84
N VAL A 30 -7.45 -10.78 -1.02
CA VAL A 30 -7.88 -9.44 -1.40
C VAL A 30 -6.97 -8.86 -2.49
N GLY A 31 -7.55 -8.06 -3.36
CA GLY A 31 -6.83 -7.40 -4.44
C GLY A 31 -7.35 -5.97 -4.63
N ARG A 32 -8.12 -5.74 -5.70
CA ARG A 32 -8.73 -4.44 -6.00
C ARG A 32 -9.72 -3.96 -4.93
N GLU A 33 -10.23 -4.85 -4.11
CA GLU A 33 -11.15 -4.52 -3.01
C GLU A 33 -10.56 -3.51 -2.04
N VAL A 34 -9.23 -3.51 -1.86
CA VAL A 34 -8.55 -2.52 -1.02
C VAL A 34 -8.77 -1.10 -1.56
N VAL A 35 -8.74 -0.93 -2.88
CA VAL A 35 -8.98 0.37 -3.54
C VAL A 35 -10.44 0.80 -3.34
N PHE A 36 -11.37 -0.12 -3.55
CA PHE A 36 -12.79 0.14 -3.40
C PHE A 36 -13.16 0.51 -1.95
N GLU A 37 -12.67 -0.26 -0.98
CA GLU A 37 -12.89 0.02 0.44
C GLU A 37 -12.24 1.34 0.89
N ALA A 38 -11.04 1.65 0.40
CA ALA A 38 -10.37 2.92 0.67
C ALA A 38 -11.19 4.11 0.14
N SER A 39 -11.72 3.98 -1.09
CA SER A 39 -12.62 4.97 -1.68
C SER A 39 -13.85 5.22 -0.80
N ARG A 40 -14.53 4.15 -0.41
CA ARG A 40 -15.75 4.22 0.39
C ARG A 40 -15.51 4.83 1.77
N ARG A 41 -14.43 4.43 2.46
CA ARG A 41 -14.14 4.83 3.85
C ARG A 41 -13.62 6.25 3.98
N TYR A 42 -12.76 6.65 3.05
CA TYR A 42 -12.04 7.93 3.13
C TYR A 42 -12.52 8.97 2.12
N GLY A 43 -13.64 8.69 1.41
CA GLY A 43 -14.27 9.64 0.49
C GLY A 43 -13.37 10.04 -0.67
N ILE A 44 -12.50 9.15 -1.12
CA ILE A 44 -11.59 9.37 -2.25
C ILE A 44 -12.27 8.80 -3.49
N PRO A 45 -12.48 9.58 -4.57
CA PRO A 45 -13.11 9.06 -5.78
C PRO A 45 -12.39 7.83 -6.33
N GLU A 46 -13.12 6.73 -6.53
CA GLU A 46 -12.57 5.47 -7.02
C GLU A 46 -11.84 5.65 -8.36
N ALA A 47 -12.38 6.48 -9.25
CA ALA A 47 -11.75 6.81 -10.52
C ALA A 47 -10.33 7.39 -10.34
N LYS A 48 -10.13 8.25 -9.34
CA LYS A 48 -8.79 8.79 -9.01
C LYS A 48 -7.87 7.74 -8.43
N LEU A 49 -8.37 6.87 -7.54
CA LEU A 49 -7.59 5.76 -7.00
C LEU A 49 -7.16 4.79 -8.11
N ASN A 50 -8.09 4.43 -9.00
CA ASN A 50 -7.80 3.57 -10.15
C ASN A 50 -6.83 4.24 -11.13
N GLU A 51 -6.95 5.53 -11.39
CA GLU A 51 -6.03 6.27 -12.24
C GLU A 51 -4.60 6.24 -11.68
N ILE A 52 -4.43 6.44 -10.38
CA ILE A 52 -3.14 6.32 -9.69
C ILE A 52 -2.64 4.87 -9.73
N VAL A 53 -3.52 3.90 -9.54
CA VAL A 53 -3.17 2.48 -9.55
C VAL A 53 -2.87 1.97 -10.97
N GLU A 54 -3.55 2.44 -12.02
CA GLU A 54 -3.44 1.91 -13.37
C GLU A 54 -2.54 2.74 -14.29
N LYS A 55 -2.63 4.07 -14.29
CA LYS A 55 -2.02 4.90 -15.32
C LYS A 55 -0.70 5.55 -14.93
N GLY A 56 -0.39 5.71 -13.66
CA GLY A 56 0.75 6.52 -13.21
C GLY A 56 0.67 7.96 -13.74
N PRO A 57 1.02 8.98 -12.97
CA PRO A 57 0.70 10.35 -13.31
C PRO A 57 1.61 10.94 -14.38
N HIS A 58 1.02 11.63 -15.34
CA HIS A 58 1.67 12.56 -16.25
C HIS A 58 1.74 14.00 -15.68
N TRP A 59 1.16 14.27 -14.50
CA TRP A 59 0.87 15.63 -13.99
C TRP A 59 1.32 15.82 -12.52
N TRP A 60 2.46 15.36 -12.16
CA TRP A 60 2.97 15.16 -10.81
C TRP A 60 3.06 16.39 -9.91
N GLU A 61 3.25 17.58 -10.46
CA GLU A 61 3.63 18.74 -9.67
C GLU A 61 2.52 19.29 -8.78
N HIS A 62 1.25 19.00 -9.10
CA HIS A 62 0.09 19.42 -8.31
C HIS A 62 -0.53 18.32 -7.44
N LEU A 63 0.02 17.10 -7.45
CA LEU A 63 -0.62 15.90 -6.91
C LEU A 63 0.18 15.18 -5.80
N LEU A 64 1.29 15.71 -5.32
CA LEU A 64 2.07 15.07 -4.23
C LEU A 64 1.23 14.88 -2.96
N GLU A 65 0.40 15.84 -2.60
CA GLU A 65 -0.53 15.74 -1.47
C GLU A 65 -1.59 14.66 -1.71
N ASP A 66 -2.14 14.59 -2.90
CA ASP A 66 -3.11 13.56 -3.28
C ASP A 66 -2.49 12.16 -3.23
N LEU A 67 -1.23 11.99 -3.68
CA LEU A 67 -0.53 10.69 -3.62
C LEU A 67 -0.31 10.21 -2.19
N GLN A 68 0.10 11.09 -1.29
CA GLN A 68 0.24 10.75 0.12
C GLN A 68 -1.10 10.36 0.74
N ARG A 69 -2.15 11.10 0.42
CA ARG A 69 -3.52 10.79 0.83
C ARG A 69 -3.95 9.38 0.40
N TYR A 70 -3.72 9.05 -0.86
CA TYR A 70 -4.04 7.73 -1.41
C TYR A 70 -3.23 6.63 -0.75
N ARG A 71 -1.93 6.86 -0.56
CA ARG A 71 -1.05 5.92 0.14
C ARG A 71 -1.59 5.61 1.53
N MET A 72 -1.92 6.64 2.32
CA MET A 72 -2.42 6.48 3.68
C MET A 72 -3.77 5.78 3.72
N ALA A 73 -4.68 6.10 2.80
CA ALA A 73 -5.98 5.44 2.72
C ALA A 73 -5.86 3.95 2.34
N LEU A 74 -5.00 3.62 1.37
CA LEU A 74 -4.72 2.24 0.98
C LEU A 74 -4.05 1.46 2.13
N GLN A 75 -3.07 2.07 2.80
CA GLN A 75 -2.37 1.47 3.93
C GLN A 75 -3.32 1.19 5.09
N ALA A 76 -4.12 2.18 5.50
CA ALA A 76 -5.10 2.02 6.56
C ALA A 76 -6.11 0.91 6.24
N THR A 77 -6.61 0.90 5.00
CA THR A 77 -7.57 -0.12 4.55
C THR A 77 -6.95 -1.52 4.53
N LEU A 78 -5.72 -1.65 4.01
CA LEU A 78 -5.03 -2.94 4.00
C LEU A 78 -4.77 -3.44 5.42
N CYS A 79 -4.32 -2.57 6.34
CA CYS A 79 -4.13 -2.92 7.75
C CYS A 79 -5.43 -3.38 8.41
N GLU A 80 -6.56 -2.72 8.13
CA GLU A 80 -7.86 -3.14 8.67
C GLU A 80 -8.31 -4.51 8.16
N LEU A 81 -8.05 -4.80 6.87
CA LEU A 81 -8.36 -6.10 6.28
C LEU A 81 -7.42 -7.22 6.76
N ALA A 82 -6.23 -6.86 7.25
CA ALA A 82 -5.18 -7.78 7.68
C ALA A 82 -5.09 -7.98 9.20
N GLN A 83 -6.06 -7.48 9.99
CA GLN A 83 -6.01 -7.53 11.46
C GLN A 83 -5.81 -8.94 12.04
N ASP A 84 -6.37 -9.96 11.40
CA ASP A 84 -6.26 -11.36 11.85
C ASP A 84 -4.96 -12.04 11.38
N ALA A 85 -4.05 -11.33 10.72
CA ALA A 85 -2.83 -11.87 10.11
C ALA A 85 -3.07 -13.14 9.27
N LYS A 86 -4.20 -13.21 8.55
CA LYS A 86 -4.60 -14.31 7.66
C LYS A 86 -5.04 -13.74 6.32
N LEU A 87 -4.14 -13.06 5.65
CA LEU A 87 -4.45 -12.36 4.42
C LEU A 87 -3.43 -12.68 3.34
N VAL A 88 -3.91 -12.89 2.12
CA VAL A 88 -3.13 -12.82 0.88
C VAL A 88 -3.58 -11.58 0.12
N TYR A 89 -2.71 -10.61 -0.03
CA TYR A 89 -2.94 -9.43 -0.84
C TYR A 89 -2.28 -9.58 -2.20
N HIS A 90 -3.06 -9.51 -3.25
CA HIS A 90 -2.57 -9.45 -4.63
C HIS A 90 -2.78 -8.05 -5.21
N GLY A 91 -1.69 -7.31 -5.40
CA GLY A 91 -1.80 -5.94 -5.89
C GLY A 91 -0.46 -5.27 -6.13
N HIS A 92 -0.52 -4.03 -6.66
CA HIS A 92 0.66 -3.37 -7.21
C HIS A 92 1.58 -2.70 -6.18
N VAL A 93 1.17 -2.54 -4.93
CA VAL A 93 1.95 -1.78 -3.93
C VAL A 93 1.97 -2.46 -2.54
N GLY A 94 1.40 -3.66 -2.41
CA GLY A 94 1.22 -4.33 -1.12
C GLY A 94 2.49 -4.52 -0.31
N HIS A 95 3.61 -4.84 -0.98
CA HIS A 95 4.91 -5.00 -0.35
C HIS A 95 5.45 -3.71 0.29
N GLU A 96 4.96 -2.54 -0.13
CA GLU A 96 5.33 -1.23 0.40
C GLU A 96 4.32 -0.69 1.43
N LEU A 97 3.08 -1.20 1.43
CA LEU A 97 2.05 -0.74 2.36
C LEU A 97 2.23 -1.27 3.80
N LEU A 98 3.02 -2.33 4.00
CA LEU A 98 3.28 -2.95 5.30
C LEU A 98 4.79 -2.95 5.62
N PRO A 99 5.43 -1.77 5.70
CA PRO A 99 6.87 -1.68 5.94
C PRO A 99 7.22 -2.12 7.37
N GLY A 100 8.33 -2.86 7.53
CA GLY A 100 8.88 -3.21 8.84
C GLY A 100 8.09 -4.25 9.65
N ILE A 101 7.05 -4.86 9.07
CA ILE A 101 6.24 -5.86 9.77
C ILE A 101 6.84 -7.25 9.55
N GLY A 102 7.41 -7.85 10.59
CA GLY A 102 8.16 -9.10 10.50
C GLY A 102 7.33 -10.31 10.04
N HIS A 103 6.01 -10.34 10.29
CA HIS A 103 5.15 -11.45 9.86
C HIS A 103 4.49 -11.24 8.49
N VAL A 104 5.09 -10.41 7.63
CA VAL A 104 4.67 -10.21 6.24
C VAL A 104 5.65 -10.88 5.30
N LEU A 105 5.19 -11.87 4.53
CA LEU A 105 5.94 -12.47 3.42
C LEU A 105 5.71 -11.67 2.15
N LYS A 106 6.76 -11.10 1.58
CA LYS A 106 6.72 -10.28 0.36
C LYS A 106 7.20 -11.10 -0.84
N VAL A 107 6.30 -11.36 -1.77
CA VAL A 107 6.55 -12.19 -2.95
C VAL A 107 6.51 -11.37 -4.22
N LEU A 108 7.53 -11.50 -5.07
CA LEU A 108 7.55 -11.01 -6.44
C LEU A 108 7.40 -12.17 -7.41
N LEU A 109 6.41 -12.09 -8.29
CA LEU A 109 6.30 -12.97 -9.44
C LEU A 109 6.88 -12.29 -10.68
N THR A 110 7.93 -12.84 -11.23
CA THR A 110 8.60 -12.34 -12.45
C THR A 110 8.54 -13.38 -13.56
N ALA A 111 8.78 -12.98 -14.79
CA ALA A 111 8.96 -13.88 -15.93
C ALA A 111 9.81 -13.19 -17.03
N PRO A 112 10.51 -13.95 -17.91
CA PRO A 112 11.15 -13.41 -19.08
C PRO A 112 10.17 -12.66 -19.98
N ILE A 113 10.66 -11.63 -20.68
CA ILE A 113 9.79 -10.78 -21.49
C ILE A 113 9.09 -11.56 -22.60
N GLU A 114 9.76 -12.54 -23.20
CA GLU A 114 9.21 -13.39 -24.25
C GLU A 114 8.01 -14.19 -23.75
N PHE A 115 8.13 -14.80 -22.57
CA PHE A 115 7.02 -15.50 -21.91
C PHE A 115 5.84 -14.57 -21.63
N ARG A 116 6.12 -13.35 -21.15
CA ARG A 116 5.09 -12.35 -20.87
C ARG A 116 4.36 -11.90 -22.14
N VAL A 117 5.10 -11.72 -23.24
CA VAL A 117 4.55 -11.36 -24.54
C VAL A 117 3.62 -12.46 -25.04
N GLU A 118 4.05 -13.73 -25.00
CA GLU A 118 3.21 -14.87 -25.38
C GLU A 118 1.87 -14.90 -24.59
N GLN A 119 1.93 -14.71 -23.27
CA GLN A 119 0.76 -14.68 -22.42
C GLN A 119 -0.19 -13.51 -22.75
N VAL A 120 0.35 -12.34 -23.04
CA VAL A 120 -0.46 -11.15 -23.40
C VAL A 120 -1.08 -11.34 -24.79
N CYS A 121 -0.34 -11.87 -25.78
CA CYS A 121 -0.88 -12.21 -27.09
C CYS A 121 -2.08 -13.15 -26.98
N ALA A 122 -1.95 -14.23 -26.20
CA ALA A 122 -3.00 -15.22 -26.02
C ALA A 122 -4.26 -14.67 -25.32
N ARG A 123 -4.07 -13.77 -24.34
CA ARG A 123 -5.20 -13.24 -23.53
C ARG A 123 -5.91 -12.04 -24.18
N GLN A 124 -5.18 -11.20 -24.87
CA GLN A 124 -5.71 -9.93 -25.41
C GLN A 124 -5.85 -9.93 -26.93
N ASN A 125 -5.51 -11.04 -27.57
CA ASN A 125 -5.54 -11.18 -29.04
C ASN A 125 -4.71 -10.09 -29.74
N LEU A 126 -3.55 -9.76 -29.17
CA LEU A 126 -2.59 -8.80 -29.72
C LEU A 126 -1.50 -9.51 -30.52
N ASN A 127 -0.91 -8.82 -31.51
CA ASN A 127 0.32 -9.29 -32.13
C ASN A 127 1.51 -9.05 -31.19
N GLU A 128 2.64 -9.71 -31.47
CA GLU A 128 3.83 -9.69 -30.61
C GLU A 128 4.37 -8.27 -30.36
N ALA A 129 4.43 -7.43 -31.40
CA ALA A 129 4.92 -6.06 -31.28
C ALA A 129 4.01 -5.20 -30.38
N ALA A 130 2.70 -5.32 -30.54
CA ALA A 130 1.72 -4.63 -29.71
C ALA A 130 1.75 -5.13 -28.26
N ALA A 131 1.88 -6.45 -28.05
CA ALA A 131 1.99 -7.05 -26.72
C ALA A 131 3.26 -6.59 -25.99
N ARG A 132 4.39 -6.54 -26.67
CA ARG A 132 5.68 -6.04 -26.14
C ARG A 132 5.55 -4.57 -25.73
N SER A 133 5.05 -3.71 -26.60
CA SER A 133 4.83 -2.30 -26.33
C SER A 133 3.90 -2.09 -25.11
N TYR A 134 2.81 -2.83 -25.05
CA TYR A 134 1.87 -2.83 -23.92
C TYR A 134 2.56 -3.18 -22.58
N ILE A 135 3.38 -4.24 -22.58
CA ILE A 135 4.11 -4.68 -21.38
C ILE A 135 5.11 -3.61 -20.93
N GLU A 136 5.87 -3.03 -21.86
CA GLU A 136 6.85 -1.99 -21.54
C GLU A 136 6.19 -0.72 -21.00
N GLU A 137 5.07 -0.32 -21.56
CA GLU A 137 4.29 0.82 -21.06
C GLU A 137 3.76 0.57 -19.64
N LEU A 138 3.21 -0.61 -19.41
CA LEU A 138 2.71 -1.02 -18.11
C LEU A 138 3.82 -1.07 -17.05
N ASP A 139 4.98 -1.62 -17.37
CA ASP A 139 6.13 -1.68 -16.47
C ASP A 139 6.67 -0.27 -16.16
N ARG A 140 6.73 0.61 -17.16
CA ARG A 140 7.10 2.03 -16.97
C ARG A 140 6.10 2.75 -16.08
N ALA A 141 4.80 2.55 -16.28
CA ALA A 141 3.76 3.14 -15.46
C ALA A 141 3.85 2.68 -13.99
N ARG A 142 4.12 1.39 -13.77
CA ARG A 142 4.32 0.79 -12.44
C ARG A 142 5.56 1.34 -11.73
N SER A 143 6.68 1.45 -12.45
CA SER A 143 7.92 2.02 -11.90
C SER A 143 7.68 3.47 -11.48
N ARG A 144 7.13 4.31 -12.36
CA ARG A 144 6.82 5.71 -12.03
C ARG A 144 5.96 5.82 -10.78
N ARG A 145 4.89 5.02 -10.69
CA ARG A 145 3.98 5.01 -9.55
C ARG A 145 4.68 4.67 -8.24
N LEU A 146 5.43 3.57 -8.22
CA LEU A 146 6.10 3.11 -7.02
C LEU A 146 7.16 4.12 -6.56
N THR A 147 7.93 4.68 -7.49
CA THR A 147 8.91 5.73 -7.21
C THR A 147 8.24 6.96 -6.59
N ALA A 148 7.10 7.37 -7.12
CA ALA A 148 6.43 8.56 -6.60
C ALA A 148 5.75 8.36 -5.25
N MET A 149 5.14 7.21 -5.02
CA MET A 149 4.45 6.92 -3.76
C MET A 149 5.40 6.54 -2.62
N PHE A 150 6.51 5.89 -2.94
CA PHE A 150 7.37 5.23 -1.95
C PHE A 150 8.88 5.50 -2.16
N GLY A 151 9.29 6.21 -3.21
CA GLY A 151 10.70 6.37 -3.55
C GLY A 151 11.38 5.04 -3.94
N ALA A 152 10.63 4.08 -4.43
CA ALA A 152 11.04 2.69 -4.59
C ALA A 152 11.04 2.23 -6.06
N ASP A 153 11.93 1.29 -6.40
CA ASP A 153 11.87 0.53 -7.65
C ASP A 153 11.37 -0.89 -7.36
N TRP A 154 10.32 -1.32 -8.05
CA TRP A 154 9.77 -2.67 -7.90
C TRP A 154 10.72 -3.78 -8.37
N ARG A 155 11.76 -3.44 -9.12
CA ARG A 155 12.79 -4.38 -9.59
C ARG A 155 13.88 -4.64 -8.55
N ASP A 156 13.95 -3.84 -7.49
CA ASP A 156 14.93 -4.03 -6.43
C ASP A 156 14.63 -5.33 -5.66
N PRO A 157 15.50 -6.36 -5.77
CA PRO A 157 15.27 -7.64 -5.13
C PRO A 157 15.24 -7.55 -3.59
N ASN A 158 15.89 -6.54 -2.99
CA ASN A 158 15.94 -6.35 -1.54
C ASN A 158 14.59 -5.97 -0.92
N ARG A 159 13.59 -5.71 -1.76
CA ARG A 159 12.22 -5.38 -1.32
C ARG A 159 11.32 -6.60 -1.16
N TYR A 160 11.82 -7.77 -1.49
CA TYR A 160 11.07 -9.03 -1.48
C TYR A 160 11.82 -10.10 -0.71
N ASP A 161 11.07 -10.96 -0.05
CA ASP A 161 11.60 -12.12 0.64
C ASP A 161 11.70 -13.32 -0.30
N LEU A 162 10.84 -13.37 -1.32
CA LEU A 162 10.77 -14.45 -2.29
C LEU A 162 10.53 -13.91 -3.70
N ILE A 163 11.37 -14.32 -4.65
CA ILE A 163 11.23 -13.98 -6.07
C ILE A 163 11.06 -15.27 -6.87
N ILE A 164 9.94 -15.40 -7.57
CA ILE A 164 9.60 -16.60 -8.35
C ILE A 164 9.55 -16.27 -9.83
N ASN A 165 10.32 -17.01 -10.65
CA ASN A 165 10.29 -16.92 -12.09
C ASN A 165 9.21 -17.85 -12.66
N MET A 166 8.08 -17.28 -13.04
CA MET A 166 6.92 -17.98 -13.59
C MET A 166 7.12 -18.47 -15.01
N GLY A 167 8.12 -17.98 -15.72
CA GLY A 167 8.51 -18.52 -17.03
C GLY A 167 9.13 -19.93 -16.96
N LYS A 168 9.55 -20.36 -15.76
CA LYS A 168 10.11 -21.70 -15.51
C LYS A 168 9.28 -22.51 -14.52
N MET A 169 8.75 -21.86 -13.50
CA MET A 169 8.01 -22.52 -12.42
C MET A 169 6.51 -22.53 -12.75
N ARG A 170 5.90 -23.71 -12.72
CA ARG A 170 4.45 -23.86 -12.87
C ARG A 170 3.71 -23.29 -11.68
N ARG A 171 2.49 -22.80 -11.87
CA ARG A 171 1.63 -22.22 -10.82
C ARG A 171 1.50 -23.10 -9.57
N GLU A 172 1.28 -24.42 -9.74
CA GLU A 172 1.17 -25.35 -8.61
C GLU A 172 2.46 -25.47 -7.78
N SER A 173 3.60 -25.40 -8.44
CA SER A 173 4.90 -25.42 -7.75
C SER A 173 5.14 -24.09 -7.03
N ALA A 174 4.83 -22.96 -7.66
CA ALA A 174 4.92 -21.63 -7.04
C ALA A 174 4.00 -21.53 -5.80
N LYS A 175 2.75 -22.03 -5.90
CA LYS A 175 1.83 -22.12 -4.76
C LYS A 175 2.45 -22.86 -3.59
N ARG A 176 3.02 -24.05 -3.83
CA ARG A 176 3.65 -24.84 -2.78
C ARG A 176 4.83 -24.12 -2.12
N VAL A 177 5.68 -23.47 -2.92
CA VAL A 177 6.83 -22.71 -2.41
C VAL A 177 6.37 -21.56 -1.52
N ILE A 178 5.36 -20.78 -1.95
CA ILE A 178 4.82 -19.66 -1.16
C ILE A 178 4.21 -20.17 0.15
N ILE A 179 3.44 -21.26 0.10
CA ILE A 179 2.82 -21.85 1.29
C ILE A 179 3.88 -22.31 2.30
N GLU A 180 4.93 -22.99 1.85
CA GLU A 180 6.00 -23.44 2.74
C GLU A 180 6.80 -22.26 3.30
N ALA A 181 7.11 -21.24 2.48
CA ALA A 181 7.76 -20.03 2.97
C ALA A 181 6.91 -19.32 4.05
N ALA A 182 5.59 -19.19 3.83
CA ALA A 182 4.69 -18.56 4.79
C ALA A 182 4.57 -19.29 6.14
N LYS A 183 4.98 -20.56 6.22
CA LYS A 183 4.99 -21.36 7.45
C LYS A 183 6.27 -21.23 8.25
N LEU A 184 7.34 -20.68 7.68
CA LEU A 184 8.62 -20.49 8.34
C LEU A 184 8.47 -19.64 9.60
N GLU A 185 9.36 -19.83 10.55
CA GLU A 185 9.28 -19.17 11.86
C GLU A 185 9.41 -17.65 11.75
N GLU A 186 10.20 -17.17 10.82
CA GLU A 186 10.44 -15.75 10.52
C GLU A 186 9.16 -14.99 10.18
N TYR A 187 8.16 -15.67 9.61
CA TYR A 187 6.87 -15.07 9.24
C TYR A 187 5.75 -15.34 10.24
N ARG A 188 6.07 -15.87 11.43
CA ARG A 188 5.09 -16.00 12.51
C ARG A 188 4.94 -14.68 13.27
N PRO A 189 3.71 -14.26 13.60
CA PRO A 189 3.51 -13.11 14.47
C PRO A 189 4.20 -13.30 15.81
N THR A 190 5.03 -12.35 16.17
CA THR A 190 5.60 -12.20 17.51
C THR A 190 4.91 -11.04 18.24
N PRO A 191 5.00 -10.93 19.57
CA PRO A 191 4.47 -9.76 20.28
C PRO A 191 4.98 -8.44 19.69
N GLY A 192 6.28 -8.35 19.37
CA GLY A 192 6.88 -7.16 18.77
C GLY A 192 6.36 -6.87 17.36
N SER A 193 6.25 -7.87 16.48
CA SER A 193 5.73 -7.66 15.12
C SER A 193 4.23 -7.35 15.11
N THR A 194 3.47 -7.87 16.08
CA THR A 194 2.06 -7.56 16.25
C THR A 194 1.88 -6.13 16.75
N GLN A 195 2.69 -5.69 17.70
CA GLN A 195 2.68 -4.30 18.17
C GLN A 195 3.04 -3.34 17.04
N ALA A 196 4.10 -3.60 16.29
CA ALA A 196 4.48 -2.80 15.12
C ALA A 196 3.36 -2.71 14.08
N PHE A 197 2.64 -3.81 13.85
CA PHE A 197 1.47 -3.82 12.95
C PHE A 197 0.33 -2.97 13.50
N ASN A 198 0.01 -3.06 14.78
CA ASN A 198 -1.04 -2.27 15.42
C ASN A 198 -0.73 -0.78 15.37
N ASP A 199 0.53 -0.40 15.62
CA ASP A 199 0.99 0.99 15.55
C ASP A 199 0.91 1.53 14.10
N LEU A 200 1.34 0.73 13.11
CA LEU A 200 1.19 1.07 11.70
C LEU A 200 -0.30 1.25 11.32
N ALA A 201 -1.15 0.33 11.75
CA ALA A 201 -2.59 0.37 11.48
C ALA A 201 -3.25 1.61 12.11
N LEU A 202 -2.90 1.92 13.34
CA LEU A 202 -3.42 3.10 14.04
C LEU A 202 -2.91 4.39 13.39
N GLY A 203 -1.61 4.50 13.16
CA GLY A 203 -0.99 5.67 12.53
C GLY A 203 -1.56 5.95 11.14
N SER A 204 -1.69 4.93 10.28
CA SER A 204 -2.26 5.07 8.95
C SER A 204 -3.75 5.46 8.97
N ARG A 205 -4.54 4.92 9.92
CA ARG A 205 -5.94 5.30 10.14
C ARG A 205 -6.07 6.76 10.54
N VAL A 206 -5.23 7.24 11.46
CA VAL A 206 -5.20 8.65 11.87
C VAL A 206 -4.87 9.54 10.67
N HIS A 207 -3.80 9.23 9.94
CA HIS A 207 -3.42 9.95 8.72
C HIS A 207 -4.56 10.02 7.71
N ALA A 208 -5.12 8.87 7.35
CA ALA A 208 -6.20 8.80 6.36
C ALA A 208 -7.44 9.59 6.80
N THR A 209 -7.78 9.55 8.09
CA THR A 209 -8.92 10.30 8.65
C THR A 209 -8.68 11.81 8.60
N LEU A 210 -7.48 12.28 8.96
CA LEU A 210 -7.14 13.71 8.90
C LEU A 210 -7.13 14.21 7.46
N PHE A 211 -6.57 13.45 6.53
CA PHE A 211 -6.60 13.82 5.10
C PHE A 211 -8.00 13.78 4.47
N ALA A 212 -8.89 12.94 4.97
CA ALA A 212 -10.28 12.92 4.52
C ALA A 212 -11.08 14.14 5.02
N ALA A 213 -10.66 14.75 6.13
CA ALA A 213 -11.35 15.90 6.73
C ALA A 213 -11.14 17.18 5.87
N PRO A 214 -12.22 17.81 5.33
CA PRO A 214 -12.08 18.92 4.39
C PRO A 214 -11.29 20.12 4.92
N ASN A 215 -11.39 20.39 6.23
CA ASN A 215 -10.77 21.54 6.89
C ASN A 215 -9.36 21.25 7.44
N LEU A 216 -8.83 20.05 7.21
CA LEU A 216 -7.50 19.63 7.65
C LEU A 216 -6.65 19.15 6.44
N ARG A 217 -7.10 19.47 5.23
CA ARG A 217 -6.36 19.18 3.99
C ARG A 217 -5.15 20.10 3.86
N GLY A 218 -4.09 19.59 3.25
CA GLY A 218 -2.88 20.37 2.97
C GLY A 218 -1.98 20.59 4.19
N LEU A 219 -2.26 19.95 5.33
CA LEU A 219 -1.40 20.05 6.50
C LEU A 219 -0.19 19.11 6.35
N ALA A 220 1.01 19.68 6.42
CA ALA A 220 2.25 18.92 6.51
C ALA A 220 2.41 18.41 7.96
N LEU A 221 1.85 17.22 8.24
CA LEU A 221 1.88 16.60 9.55
C LEU A 221 2.80 15.39 9.56
N GLU A 222 3.66 15.33 10.57
CA GLU A 222 4.38 14.12 10.95
C GLU A 222 3.57 13.43 12.04
N LEU A 223 3.27 12.14 11.84
CA LEU A 223 2.48 11.33 12.75
C LEU A 223 3.26 10.07 13.11
N ARG A 224 3.29 9.78 14.41
CA ARG A 224 3.82 8.52 14.94
C ARG A 224 2.78 7.94 15.89
N ALA A 225 2.53 6.65 15.78
CA ALA A 225 1.72 5.88 16.70
C ALA A 225 2.60 4.90 17.48
N GLU A 226 2.36 4.75 18.77
CA GLU A 226 3.06 3.84 19.66
C GLU A 226 2.11 3.43 20.79
N ASP A 227 1.69 2.18 20.80
CA ASP A 227 0.81 1.59 21.83
C ASP A 227 -0.45 2.44 22.13
N GLY A 228 -1.14 2.85 21.08
CA GLY A 228 -2.34 3.69 21.21
C GLY A 228 -2.07 5.18 21.41
N HIS A 229 -0.83 5.58 21.66
CA HIS A 229 -0.43 6.96 21.80
C HIS A 229 -0.07 7.55 20.42
N ILE A 230 -0.68 8.68 20.08
CA ILE A 230 -0.41 9.42 18.83
C ILE A 230 0.41 10.65 19.14
N TYR A 231 1.55 10.75 18.47
CA TYR A 231 2.39 11.95 18.44
C TYR A 231 2.14 12.67 17.12
N VAL A 232 1.72 13.93 17.19
CA VAL A 232 1.44 14.77 16.02
C VAL A 232 2.33 15.98 16.06
N LYS A 233 3.10 16.22 15.00
CA LYS A 233 3.93 17.40 14.84
C LYS A 233 3.68 18.05 13.50
N GLY A 234 3.71 19.38 13.45
CA GLY A 234 3.66 20.10 12.19
C GLY A 234 2.97 21.44 12.22
N LYS A 235 2.80 21.99 11.01
CA LYS A 235 2.20 23.30 10.78
C LYS A 235 0.70 23.19 10.57
N VAL A 236 -0.07 23.99 11.30
CA VAL A 236 -1.53 24.06 11.17
C VAL A 236 -2.00 25.51 11.02
N ALA A 237 -3.21 25.72 10.49
CA ALA A 237 -3.83 27.03 10.47
C ALA A 237 -4.19 27.47 11.88
N GLN A 238 -4.14 28.76 12.15
CA GLN A 238 -4.49 29.33 13.46
C GLN A 238 -5.88 28.88 13.94
N GLY A 239 -5.96 28.38 15.17
CA GLY A 239 -7.19 27.85 15.76
C GLY A 239 -7.59 26.45 15.29
N SER A 240 -6.79 25.76 14.47
CA SER A 240 -7.06 24.38 14.03
C SER A 240 -6.49 23.32 14.97
N GLU A 241 -5.61 23.67 15.89
CA GLU A 241 -4.91 22.74 16.79
C GLU A 241 -5.87 21.94 17.65
N ASP A 242 -6.74 22.61 18.42
CA ASP A 242 -7.73 21.95 19.27
C ASP A 242 -8.68 21.04 18.48
N ARG A 243 -9.03 21.47 17.27
CA ARG A 243 -9.92 20.71 16.39
C ARG A 243 -9.23 19.43 15.91
N LEU A 244 -7.96 19.53 15.49
CA LEU A 244 -7.18 18.38 15.06
C LEU A 244 -7.06 17.36 16.21
N VAL A 245 -6.64 17.81 17.39
CA VAL A 245 -6.52 16.95 18.58
C VAL A 245 -7.86 16.29 18.93
N LYS A 246 -8.97 17.03 18.85
CA LYS A 246 -10.32 16.46 19.08
C LYS A 246 -10.70 15.39 18.06
N VAL A 247 -10.33 15.58 16.79
CA VAL A 247 -10.58 14.57 15.74
C VAL A 247 -9.76 13.32 16.03
N VAL A 248 -8.46 13.47 16.29
CA VAL A 248 -7.56 12.33 16.56
C VAL A 248 -8.02 11.54 17.79
N LYS A 249 -8.39 12.19 18.89
CA LYS A 249 -8.91 11.53 20.13
C LYS A 249 -10.17 10.70 19.91
N ARG A 250 -10.94 10.96 18.86
CA ARG A 250 -12.17 10.20 18.54
C ARG A 250 -11.91 8.95 17.70
N ILE A 251 -10.69 8.78 17.20
CA ILE A 251 -10.35 7.63 16.35
C ILE A 251 -10.22 6.38 17.23
N PRO A 252 -10.91 5.30 16.90
CA PRO A 252 -10.83 4.05 17.67
C PRO A 252 -9.40 3.54 17.78
N GLY A 253 -8.98 3.20 19.01
CA GLY A 253 -7.61 2.74 19.31
C GLY A 253 -6.68 3.86 19.79
N VAL A 254 -7.05 5.14 19.70
CA VAL A 254 -6.30 6.24 20.28
C VAL A 254 -6.59 6.35 21.76
N THR A 255 -5.57 6.19 22.60
CA THR A 255 -5.64 6.30 24.06
C THR A 255 -5.10 7.66 24.54
N GLN A 256 -4.07 8.16 23.87
CA GLN A 256 -3.42 9.41 24.22
C GLN A 256 -2.99 10.18 22.97
N VAL A 257 -2.94 11.51 23.05
CA VAL A 257 -2.44 12.39 21.98
C VAL A 257 -1.48 13.40 22.56
N THR A 258 -0.27 13.45 22.01
CA THR A 258 0.71 14.53 22.25
C THR A 258 0.87 15.32 20.97
N SER A 259 0.71 16.63 21.02
CA SER A 259 0.81 17.51 19.87
C SER A 259 1.91 18.55 20.04
N ASP A 260 2.75 18.67 19.00
CA ASP A 260 3.75 19.75 18.82
C ASP A 260 3.36 20.49 17.53
N LEU A 261 2.26 21.23 17.62
CA LEU A 261 1.68 21.95 16.50
C LEU A 261 1.98 23.43 16.61
N TYR A 262 2.32 24.07 15.51
CA TYR A 262 2.55 25.50 15.46
C TYR A 262 1.75 26.15 14.34
N SER A 263 1.27 27.35 14.63
CA SER A 263 0.58 28.21 13.66
C SER A 263 1.49 29.37 13.32
N PRO A 264 1.99 29.49 12.08
CA PRO A 264 2.77 30.67 11.70
C PRO A 264 1.89 31.93 11.76
N PRO A 265 2.47 33.10 12.07
CA PRO A 265 1.73 34.34 11.99
C PRO A 265 1.20 34.55 10.56
N PRO A 266 0.03 35.19 10.39
CA PRO A 266 -0.51 35.48 9.06
C PRO A 266 0.52 36.24 8.22
N GLU A 267 0.69 35.82 6.97
CA GLU A 267 1.57 36.49 6.01
C GLU A 267 1.12 37.95 5.87
N GLY A 268 1.90 38.88 6.36
CA GLY A 268 1.59 40.32 6.37
C GLY A 268 2.12 41.11 7.57
N PHE A 269 2.64 40.46 8.60
CA PHE A 269 3.20 41.14 9.79
C PHE A 269 4.72 41.44 9.74
N LEU A 270 5.37 41.23 8.59
CA LEU A 270 6.77 41.61 8.38
C LEU A 270 6.87 42.79 7.42
N GLN A 271 6.16 43.88 7.70
CA GLN A 271 6.45 45.21 7.18
C GLN A 271 6.27 46.24 8.29
N ILE A 272 7.24 46.39 9.17
CA ILE A 272 7.61 47.68 9.76
C ILE A 272 9.14 47.65 9.96
#